data_d981a7cc17ce65827b6b8fa36f286845
#
_entry.id   d981a7cc17ce65827b6b8fa36f286845
#
_cell.length_a   1.000
_cell.length_b   1.000
_cell.length_c   1.000
_cell.angle_alpha   90.00
_cell.angle_beta   90.00
_cell.angle_gamma   90.00
#
_symmetry.space_group_name_H-M   'P 1'
#
loop_
_entity.id
_entity.type
_entity.pdbx_description
1 polymer ?
#
loop_
_entity_poly.entity_id
_entity_poly.type
_entity_poly.pdbx_seq_one_letter_code
_entity_poly.pdbx_strand_id
1 'polypeptide(L)'
;MGNKSDHKRNAIIKAAMELIAERGFHRSPTSLIAHKAGVGIGTIYRYFKNKDILIEEIFNTIWNKYLCITALENELGKAPLREQFIRISKTILTYFITNANEFKFLEQYFNSPYGLDKVRSEGFNENDPTQVILQLAKKQQIIKDLPVGLLSLISYAPIPFLARDHVGGFIALNEDMVHSIAVACWDAIKI
;
A
#
# COMPACT_ATOMS: atom_id res chain seq x y z
N MET A 1 -9.61 -14.81 22.95
CA MET A 1 -11.00 -14.26 22.98
C MET A 1 -10.89 -12.73 22.86
N GLY A 2 -11.18 -12.18 21.68
CA GLY A 2 -11.16 -10.71 21.47
C GLY A 2 -12.27 -10.04 22.26
N ASN A 3 -11.95 -8.96 22.94
CA ASN A 3 -12.90 -8.20 23.75
C ASN A 3 -13.99 -7.63 22.82
N LYS A 4 -15.27 -7.60 23.25
CA LYS A 4 -16.42 -7.01 22.51
C LYS A 4 -16.16 -5.58 22.03
N SER A 5 -15.25 -4.89 22.70
CA SER A 5 -14.71 -3.57 22.31
C SER A 5 -13.94 -3.64 21.00
N ASP A 6 -13.05 -4.63 20.85
CA ASP A 6 -12.17 -4.76 19.68
C ASP A 6 -12.97 -5.12 18.42
N HIS A 7 -14.02 -5.94 18.57
CA HIS A 7 -14.94 -6.24 17.47
C HIS A 7 -15.63 -5.00 16.91
N LYS A 8 -16.09 -4.09 17.77
CA LYS A 8 -16.75 -2.86 17.31
C LYS A 8 -15.75 -1.91 16.64
N ARG A 9 -14.55 -1.78 17.22
CA ARG A 9 -13.48 -0.95 16.64
C ARG A 9 -13.11 -1.45 15.25
N ASN A 10 -12.88 -2.73 15.08
CA ASN A 10 -12.54 -3.36 13.81
C ASN A 10 -13.67 -3.25 12.77
N ALA A 11 -14.93 -3.38 13.20
CA ALA A 11 -16.09 -3.16 12.34
C ALA A 11 -16.16 -1.71 11.79
N ILE A 12 -15.85 -0.72 12.63
CA ILE A 12 -15.79 0.70 12.22
C ILE A 12 -14.66 0.91 11.19
N ILE A 13 -13.45 0.41 11.47
CA ILE A 13 -12.30 0.49 10.57
C ILE A 13 -12.64 -0.12 9.20
N LYS A 14 -13.17 -1.35 9.20
CA LYS A 14 -13.56 -2.06 7.98
C LYS A 14 -14.62 -1.29 7.19
N ALA A 15 -15.69 -0.84 7.84
CA ALA A 15 -16.76 -0.10 7.19
C ALA A 15 -16.28 1.24 6.60
N ALA A 16 -15.41 1.95 7.33
CA ALA A 16 -14.83 3.22 6.86
C ALA A 16 -13.91 2.98 5.66
N MET A 17 -13.03 1.99 5.72
CA MET A 17 -12.13 1.62 4.62
C MET A 17 -12.91 1.29 3.34
N GLU A 18 -13.92 0.42 3.43
CA GLU A 18 -14.74 0.02 2.28
C GLU A 18 -15.51 1.20 1.67
N LEU A 19 -16.10 2.07 2.50
CA LEU A 19 -16.82 3.26 2.02
C LEU A 19 -15.89 4.27 1.34
N ILE A 20 -14.71 4.49 1.92
CA ILE A 20 -13.73 5.42 1.35
C ILE A 20 -13.17 4.85 0.04
N ALA A 21 -12.87 3.55 -0.02
CA ALA A 21 -12.43 2.87 -1.23
C ALA A 21 -13.46 2.97 -2.38
N GLU A 22 -14.76 2.91 -2.04
CA GLU A 22 -15.87 2.98 -3.00
C GLU A 22 -16.21 4.40 -3.43
N ARG A 23 -16.23 5.37 -2.49
CA ARG A 23 -16.86 6.70 -2.68
C ARG A 23 -15.92 7.88 -2.44
N GLY A 24 -14.71 7.63 -1.96
CA GLY A 24 -13.77 8.64 -1.53
C GLY A 24 -14.10 9.27 -0.16
N PHE A 25 -13.22 10.12 0.33
CA PHE A 25 -13.30 10.70 1.67
C PHE A 25 -14.53 11.60 1.88
N HIS A 26 -14.84 12.46 0.91
CA HIS A 26 -15.93 13.43 1.04
C HIS A 26 -17.31 12.77 1.08
N ARG A 27 -17.50 11.68 0.33
CA ARG A 27 -18.77 10.96 0.24
C ARG A 27 -18.93 9.85 1.29
N SER A 28 -18.04 9.80 2.27
CA SER A 28 -18.04 8.83 3.37
C SER A 28 -18.18 9.54 4.73
N PRO A 29 -19.33 10.19 5.02
CA PRO A 29 -19.55 10.86 6.31
C PRO A 29 -19.60 9.83 7.46
N THR A 30 -19.26 10.28 8.68
CA THR A 30 -19.20 9.43 9.88
C THR A 30 -20.55 8.73 10.16
N SER A 31 -21.68 9.39 9.84
CA SER A 31 -23.01 8.79 9.97
C SER A 31 -23.21 7.56 9.08
N LEU A 32 -22.71 7.60 7.84
CA LEU A 32 -22.79 6.47 6.92
C LEU A 32 -21.84 5.34 7.35
N ILE A 33 -20.66 5.68 7.86
CA ILE A 33 -19.72 4.71 8.43
C ILE A 33 -20.37 4.01 9.64
N ALA A 34 -21.02 4.75 10.54
CA ALA A 34 -21.72 4.21 11.69
C ALA A 34 -22.83 3.22 11.29
N HIS A 35 -23.63 3.60 10.31
CA HIS A 35 -24.70 2.77 9.77
C HIS A 35 -24.14 1.46 9.18
N LYS A 36 -23.12 1.57 8.32
CA LYS A 36 -22.47 0.39 7.69
C LYS A 36 -21.80 -0.54 8.73
N ALA A 37 -21.21 0.04 9.77
CA ALA A 37 -20.58 -0.71 10.88
C ALA A 37 -21.59 -1.32 11.88
N GLY A 38 -22.87 -1.01 11.75
CA GLY A 38 -23.91 -1.47 12.71
C GLY A 38 -23.74 -0.89 14.11
N VAL A 39 -23.27 0.37 14.23
CA VAL A 39 -23.04 1.04 15.51
C VAL A 39 -23.68 2.42 15.54
N GLY A 40 -23.95 2.95 16.74
CA GLY A 40 -24.33 4.35 16.88
C GLY A 40 -23.18 5.29 16.60
N ILE A 41 -23.46 6.48 16.06
CA ILE A 41 -22.42 7.49 15.73
C ILE A 41 -21.57 7.86 16.95
N GLY A 42 -22.15 7.93 18.16
CA GLY A 42 -21.42 8.18 19.41
C GLY A 42 -20.42 7.06 19.74
N THR A 43 -20.64 5.84 19.22
CA THR A 43 -19.68 4.76 19.38
C THR A 43 -18.42 5.02 18.57
N ILE A 44 -18.52 5.60 17.38
CA ILE A 44 -17.34 5.99 16.58
C ILE A 44 -16.50 7.00 17.34
N TYR A 45 -17.13 8.08 17.86
CA TYR A 45 -16.40 9.12 18.60
C TYR A 45 -15.81 8.66 19.93
N ARG A 46 -16.27 7.54 20.46
CA ARG A 46 -15.64 6.90 21.63
C ARG A 46 -14.30 6.23 21.29
N TYR A 47 -14.14 5.71 20.05
CA TYR A 47 -12.91 5.05 19.60
C TYR A 47 -11.98 6.01 18.86
N PHE A 48 -12.52 6.97 18.12
CA PHE A 48 -11.75 7.87 17.26
C PHE A 48 -12.23 9.30 17.51
N LYS A 49 -11.29 10.18 17.93
CA LYS A 49 -11.57 11.58 18.26
C LYS A 49 -12.30 12.33 17.13
N ASN A 50 -11.93 12.04 15.90
CA ASN A 50 -12.52 12.59 14.68
C ASN A 50 -12.32 11.61 13.50
N LYS A 51 -12.82 11.99 12.34
CA LYS A 51 -12.69 11.20 11.11
C LYS A 51 -11.25 11.10 10.63
N ASP A 52 -10.43 12.11 10.84
CA ASP A 52 -9.04 12.14 10.37
C ASP A 52 -8.21 11.10 11.12
N ILE A 53 -8.39 10.99 12.45
CA ILE A 53 -7.77 9.93 13.26
C ILE A 53 -8.21 8.53 12.79
N LEU A 54 -9.48 8.34 12.41
CA LEU A 54 -9.94 7.08 11.86
C LEU A 54 -9.27 6.77 10.52
N ILE A 55 -9.14 7.77 9.63
CA ILE A 55 -8.46 7.63 8.34
C ILE A 55 -6.98 7.26 8.53
N GLU A 56 -6.30 7.95 9.43
CA GLU A 56 -4.89 7.68 9.75
C GLU A 56 -4.69 6.27 10.32
N GLU A 57 -5.58 5.83 11.19
CA GLU A 57 -5.55 4.47 11.74
C GLU A 57 -5.71 3.38 10.66
N ILE A 58 -6.64 3.62 9.71
CA ILE A 58 -6.82 2.71 8.55
C ILE A 58 -5.54 2.68 7.72
N PHE A 59 -4.98 3.85 7.40
CA PHE A 59 -3.74 3.95 6.65
C PHE A 59 -2.60 3.19 7.34
N ASN A 60 -2.37 3.45 8.63
CA ASN A 60 -1.30 2.81 9.40
C ASN A 60 -1.48 1.27 9.46
N THR A 61 -2.72 0.79 9.57
CA THR A 61 -3.01 -0.65 9.56
C THR A 61 -2.61 -1.29 8.23
N ILE A 62 -2.98 -0.67 7.11
CA ILE A 62 -2.66 -1.18 5.77
C ILE A 62 -1.16 -1.06 5.50
N TRP A 63 -0.57 0.09 5.86
CA TRP A 63 0.85 0.37 5.64
C TRP A 63 1.77 -0.57 6.42
N ASN A 64 1.44 -0.85 7.69
CA ASN A 64 2.19 -1.83 8.48
C ASN A 64 2.10 -3.25 7.90
N LYS A 65 0.95 -3.63 7.36
CA LYS A 65 0.79 -4.90 6.61
C LYS A 65 1.70 -4.92 5.39
N TYR A 66 1.68 -3.86 4.58
CA TYR A 66 2.55 -3.71 3.40
C TYR A 66 4.03 -3.83 3.78
N LEU A 67 4.48 -3.11 4.81
CA LEU A 67 5.86 -3.18 5.29
C LEU A 67 6.22 -4.59 5.79
N CYS A 68 5.32 -5.26 6.49
CA CYS A 68 5.53 -6.61 7.00
C CYS A 68 5.73 -7.61 5.84
N ILE A 69 4.84 -7.63 4.85
CA ILE A 69 4.94 -8.59 3.73
C ILE A 69 6.17 -8.33 2.85
N THR A 70 6.54 -7.07 2.65
CA THR A 70 7.75 -6.72 1.87
C THR A 70 9.03 -7.00 2.63
N ALA A 71 9.05 -6.84 3.96
CA ALA A 71 10.19 -7.16 4.81
C ALA A 71 10.46 -8.68 4.85
N LEU A 72 9.42 -9.52 4.89
CA LEU A 72 9.57 -10.97 4.84
C LEU A 72 10.31 -11.45 3.57
N GLU A 73 10.09 -10.79 2.44
CA GLU A 73 10.81 -11.09 1.19
C GLU A 73 12.29 -10.69 1.26
N ASN A 74 12.64 -9.67 2.06
CA ASN A 74 14.02 -9.26 2.30
C ASN A 74 14.77 -10.21 3.23
N GLU A 75 14.11 -10.77 4.25
CA GLU A 75 14.74 -11.70 5.20
C GLU A 75 15.19 -13.01 4.56
N LEU A 76 14.66 -13.37 3.40
CA LEU A 76 15.16 -14.44 2.55
C LEU A 76 16.53 -14.10 1.90
N GLY A 77 17.21 -13.13 2.44
CA GLY A 77 18.35 -12.29 2.10
C GLY A 77 19.67 -12.91 1.65
N LYS A 78 19.70 -14.17 1.20
CA LYS A 78 20.86 -14.76 0.52
C LYS A 78 20.74 -14.76 -1.01
N ALA A 79 19.58 -14.38 -1.54
CA ALA A 79 19.37 -14.32 -2.98
C ALA A 79 20.01 -13.06 -3.60
N PRO A 80 20.41 -13.11 -4.89
CA PRO A 80 20.85 -11.92 -5.61
C PRO A 80 19.82 -10.78 -5.53
N LEU A 81 20.28 -9.52 -5.49
CA LEU A 81 19.40 -8.35 -5.35
C LEU A 81 18.33 -8.26 -6.45
N ARG A 82 18.64 -8.71 -7.66
CA ARG A 82 17.66 -8.83 -8.75
C ARG A 82 16.48 -9.74 -8.37
N GLU A 83 16.77 -10.89 -7.79
CA GLU A 83 15.73 -11.84 -7.39
C GLU A 83 14.90 -11.31 -6.22
N GLN A 84 15.54 -10.65 -5.26
CA GLN A 84 14.85 -9.98 -4.15
C GLN A 84 13.90 -8.90 -4.67
N PHE A 85 14.36 -8.04 -5.61
CA PHE A 85 13.54 -7.02 -6.25
C PHE A 85 12.32 -7.63 -6.96
N ILE A 86 12.55 -8.69 -7.78
CA ILE A 86 11.46 -9.36 -8.51
C ILE A 86 10.44 -9.94 -7.53
N ARG A 87 10.88 -10.61 -6.46
CA ARG A 87 9.97 -11.17 -5.44
C ARG A 87 9.14 -10.07 -4.78
N ILE A 88 9.77 -9.00 -4.28
CA ILE A 88 9.06 -7.88 -3.66
C ILE A 88 8.05 -7.27 -4.65
N SER A 89 8.45 -7.02 -5.90
CA SER A 89 7.56 -6.46 -6.92
C SER A 89 6.33 -7.34 -7.17
N LYS A 90 6.53 -8.66 -7.27
CA LYS A 90 5.44 -9.64 -7.38
C LYS A 90 4.53 -9.62 -6.15
N THR A 91 5.12 -9.62 -4.96
CA THR A 91 4.39 -9.60 -3.70
C THR A 91 3.53 -8.35 -3.57
N ILE A 92 4.05 -7.17 -3.91
CA ILE A 92 3.30 -5.91 -3.90
C ILE A 92 2.13 -5.96 -4.90
N LEU A 93 2.39 -6.35 -6.15
CA LEU A 93 1.35 -6.41 -7.17
C LEU A 93 0.25 -7.41 -6.79
N THR A 94 0.63 -8.61 -6.35
CA THR A 94 -0.32 -9.63 -5.88
C THR A 94 -1.12 -9.16 -4.68
N TYR A 95 -0.48 -8.48 -3.71
CA TYR A 95 -1.17 -7.91 -2.56
C TYR A 95 -2.24 -6.91 -2.96
N PHE A 96 -1.94 -5.99 -3.88
CA PHE A 96 -2.88 -4.98 -4.36
C PHE A 96 -4.06 -5.60 -5.11
N ILE A 97 -3.81 -6.62 -5.93
CA ILE A 97 -4.84 -7.33 -6.67
C ILE A 97 -5.78 -8.10 -5.70
N THR A 98 -5.21 -8.83 -4.74
CA THR A 98 -5.98 -9.66 -3.81
C THR A 98 -6.70 -8.86 -2.74
N ASN A 99 -6.19 -7.68 -2.39
CA ASN A 99 -6.76 -6.79 -1.37
C ASN A 99 -7.30 -5.49 -2.00
N ALA A 100 -8.17 -5.62 -3.00
CA ALA A 100 -8.64 -4.52 -3.84
C ALA A 100 -9.20 -3.31 -3.04
N ASN A 101 -9.89 -3.52 -1.92
CA ASN A 101 -10.41 -2.44 -1.08
C ASN A 101 -9.30 -1.69 -0.34
N GLU A 102 -8.29 -2.40 0.18
CA GLU A 102 -7.12 -1.79 0.80
C GLU A 102 -6.33 -0.98 -0.24
N PHE A 103 -6.14 -1.53 -1.43
CA PHE A 103 -5.48 -0.85 -2.54
C PHE A 103 -6.23 0.42 -2.97
N LYS A 104 -7.54 0.35 -3.20
CA LYS A 104 -8.38 1.53 -3.55
C LYS A 104 -8.34 2.59 -2.45
N PHE A 105 -8.32 2.18 -1.17
CA PHE A 105 -8.16 3.11 -0.06
C PHE A 105 -6.81 3.82 -0.14
N LEU A 106 -5.70 3.10 -0.37
CA LEU A 106 -4.36 3.69 -0.53
C LEU A 106 -4.31 4.67 -1.71
N GLU A 107 -4.91 4.34 -2.86
CA GLU A 107 -5.00 5.26 -4.00
C GLU A 107 -5.72 6.57 -3.60
N GLN A 108 -6.86 6.47 -2.93
CA GLN A 108 -7.58 7.64 -2.42
C GLN A 108 -6.73 8.44 -1.43
N TYR A 109 -6.03 7.75 -0.52
CA TYR A 109 -5.20 8.39 0.50
C TYR A 109 -4.06 9.18 -0.12
N PHE A 110 -3.24 8.57 -0.98
CA PHE A 110 -2.10 9.22 -1.60
C PHE A 110 -2.48 10.34 -2.58
N ASN A 111 -3.67 10.29 -3.18
CA ASN A 111 -4.21 11.35 -4.03
C ASN A 111 -5.03 12.41 -3.26
N SER A 112 -4.93 12.46 -1.94
CA SER A 112 -5.62 13.40 -1.05
C SER A 112 -4.63 14.29 -0.29
N PRO A 113 -5.11 15.36 0.38
CA PRO A 113 -4.28 16.15 1.29
C PRO A 113 -3.56 15.32 2.36
N TYR A 114 -4.19 14.25 2.89
CA TYR A 114 -3.57 13.35 3.87
C TYR A 114 -2.25 12.74 3.38
N GLY A 115 -2.25 12.20 2.16
CA GLY A 115 -1.07 11.58 1.56
C GLY A 115 0.00 12.60 1.18
N LEU A 116 -0.40 13.77 0.67
CA LEU A 116 0.54 14.84 0.33
C LEU A 116 1.26 15.37 1.57
N ASP A 117 0.56 15.57 2.68
CA ASP A 117 1.14 16.03 3.93
C ASP A 117 2.09 14.98 4.52
N LYS A 118 1.73 13.68 4.42
CA LYS A 118 2.59 12.59 4.87
C LYS A 118 3.88 12.50 4.06
N VAL A 119 3.82 12.56 2.74
CA VAL A 119 5.01 12.55 1.87
C VAL A 119 5.90 13.77 2.14
N ARG A 120 5.32 14.94 2.40
CA ARG A 120 6.07 16.16 2.72
C ARG A 120 6.74 16.10 4.08
N SER A 121 6.09 15.49 5.08
CA SER A 121 6.59 15.45 6.47
C SER A 121 7.60 14.32 6.73
N GLU A 122 7.39 13.16 6.13
CA GLU A 122 8.19 11.95 6.39
C GLU A 122 9.21 11.66 5.29
N GLY A 123 9.02 12.23 4.08
CA GLY A 123 9.88 11.94 2.92
C GLY A 123 9.76 10.48 2.46
N PHE A 124 10.78 10.02 1.75
CA PHE A 124 10.93 8.59 1.46
C PHE A 124 11.50 7.88 2.69
N ASN A 125 10.78 6.88 3.18
CA ASN A 125 11.26 6.07 4.30
C ASN A 125 12.46 5.21 3.83
N GLU A 126 13.67 5.59 4.26
CA GLU A 126 14.91 4.89 3.88
C GLU A 126 14.94 3.43 4.35
N ASN A 127 14.12 3.07 5.34
CA ASN A 127 13.99 1.71 5.85
C ASN A 127 12.91 0.89 5.12
N ASP A 128 12.20 1.47 4.13
CA ASP A 128 11.28 0.71 3.31
C ASP A 128 12.07 -0.36 2.53
N PRO A 129 11.67 -1.64 2.59
CA PRO A 129 12.36 -2.73 1.91
C PRO A 129 12.62 -2.48 0.42
N THR A 130 11.73 -1.75 -0.26
CA THR A 130 11.92 -1.37 -1.66
C THR A 130 13.06 -0.38 -1.84
N GLN A 131 13.22 0.58 -0.92
CA GLN A 131 14.30 1.56 -0.94
C GLN A 131 15.65 0.90 -0.57
N VAL A 132 15.65 0.03 0.44
CA VAL A 132 16.86 -0.71 0.87
C VAL A 132 17.47 -1.49 -0.28
N ILE A 133 16.66 -2.22 -1.06
CA ILE A 133 17.15 -2.97 -2.22
C ILE A 133 17.77 -2.06 -3.29
N LEU A 134 17.12 -0.94 -3.60
CA LEU A 134 17.65 0.01 -4.59
C LEU A 134 18.95 0.66 -4.12
N GLN A 135 19.05 1.01 -2.82
CA GLN A 135 20.29 1.54 -2.23
C GLN A 135 21.44 0.51 -2.34
N LEU A 136 21.17 -0.75 -1.98
CA LEU A 136 22.18 -1.84 -2.07
C LEU A 136 22.58 -2.10 -3.53
N ALA A 137 21.63 -2.16 -4.44
CA ALA A 137 21.90 -2.38 -5.87
C ALA A 137 22.71 -1.24 -6.50
N LYS A 138 22.42 0.02 -6.10
CA LYS A 138 23.21 1.19 -6.50
C LYS A 138 24.63 1.13 -5.94
N LYS A 139 24.80 0.78 -4.65
CA LYS A 139 26.11 0.62 -4.01
C LYS A 139 26.95 -0.47 -4.70
N GLN A 140 26.31 -1.53 -5.20
CA GLN A 140 26.98 -2.59 -5.96
C GLN A 140 27.18 -2.26 -7.44
N GLN A 141 26.75 -1.08 -7.90
CA GLN A 141 26.87 -0.63 -9.28
C GLN A 141 26.22 -1.60 -10.30
N ILE A 142 25.11 -2.23 -9.94
CA ILE A 142 24.34 -3.13 -10.82
C ILE A 142 23.09 -2.47 -11.41
N ILE A 143 22.79 -1.27 -10.97
CA ILE A 143 21.73 -0.41 -11.52
C ILE A 143 22.28 0.99 -11.85
N LYS A 144 21.51 1.73 -12.66
CA LYS A 144 21.85 3.07 -13.13
C LYS A 144 22.20 4.01 -11.97
N ASP A 145 23.18 4.90 -12.18
CA ASP A 145 23.57 5.91 -11.19
C ASP A 145 22.62 7.11 -11.23
N LEU A 146 21.42 6.91 -10.69
CA LEU A 146 20.39 7.93 -10.52
C LEU A 146 20.05 8.08 -9.01
N PRO A 147 19.44 9.20 -8.59
CA PRO A 147 18.87 9.30 -7.24
C PRO A 147 17.91 8.15 -6.94
N VAL A 148 17.99 7.58 -5.73
CA VAL A 148 17.19 6.38 -5.35
C VAL A 148 15.68 6.64 -5.51
N GLY A 149 15.20 7.85 -5.21
CA GLY A 149 13.81 8.22 -5.44
C GLY A 149 13.39 8.14 -6.91
N LEU A 150 14.27 8.52 -7.86
CA LEU A 150 13.98 8.37 -9.30
C LEU A 150 14.01 6.89 -9.73
N LEU A 151 14.97 6.12 -9.22
CA LEU A 151 15.01 4.67 -9.46
C LEU A 151 13.73 3.99 -8.96
N SER A 152 13.25 4.38 -7.77
CA SER A 152 11.99 3.90 -7.21
C SER A 152 10.81 4.24 -8.11
N LEU A 153 10.70 5.48 -8.57
CA LEU A 153 9.62 5.89 -9.49
C LEU A 153 9.66 5.13 -10.81
N ILE A 154 10.84 4.93 -11.40
CA ILE A 154 10.99 4.20 -12.67
C ILE A 154 10.58 2.72 -12.49
N SER A 155 10.95 2.10 -11.38
CA SER A 155 10.82 0.64 -11.21
C SER A 155 9.56 0.19 -10.47
N TYR A 156 9.01 0.99 -9.55
CA TYR A 156 7.83 0.60 -8.77
C TYR A 156 6.54 1.32 -9.18
N ALA A 157 6.61 2.50 -9.83
CA ALA A 157 5.40 3.20 -10.24
C ALA A 157 4.48 2.42 -11.19
N PRO A 158 4.94 1.54 -12.10
CA PRO A 158 4.06 0.72 -12.92
C PRO A 158 3.12 -0.21 -12.11
N ILE A 159 3.55 -0.66 -10.92
CA ILE A 159 2.84 -1.65 -10.11
C ILE A 159 1.43 -1.19 -9.70
N PRO A 160 1.24 -0.02 -9.05
CA PRO A 160 -0.11 0.43 -8.69
C PRO A 160 -0.99 0.73 -9.92
N PHE A 161 -0.43 1.20 -11.04
CA PHE A 161 -1.21 1.42 -12.25
C PHE A 161 -1.76 0.11 -12.82
N LEU A 162 -0.94 -0.93 -12.88
CA LEU A 162 -1.34 -2.26 -13.35
C LEU A 162 -2.34 -2.93 -12.39
N ALA A 163 -2.14 -2.77 -11.08
CA ALA A 163 -3.09 -3.24 -10.08
C ALA A 163 -4.46 -2.57 -10.26
N ARG A 164 -4.49 -1.24 -10.48
CA ARG A 164 -5.71 -0.48 -10.72
C ARG A 164 -6.46 -0.98 -11.95
N ASP A 165 -5.74 -1.18 -13.04
CA ASP A 165 -6.35 -1.63 -14.31
C ASP A 165 -6.87 -3.07 -14.17
N HIS A 166 -6.18 -3.95 -13.45
CA HIS A 166 -6.67 -5.29 -13.12
C HIS A 166 -7.91 -5.25 -12.24
N VAL A 167 -7.88 -4.51 -11.13
CA VAL A 167 -9.01 -4.37 -10.20
C VAL A 167 -10.21 -3.68 -10.86
N GLY A 168 -9.95 -2.82 -11.86
CA GLY A 168 -10.96 -2.15 -12.68
C GLY A 168 -11.54 -3.04 -13.77
N GLY A 169 -10.98 -4.23 -14.02
CA GLY A 169 -11.42 -5.15 -15.07
C GLY A 169 -10.97 -4.78 -16.48
N PHE A 170 -10.05 -3.82 -16.65
CA PHE A 170 -9.51 -3.41 -17.94
C PHE A 170 -8.47 -4.40 -18.49
N ILE A 171 -7.69 -5.02 -17.59
CA ILE A 171 -6.73 -6.07 -17.91
C ILE A 171 -6.90 -7.25 -16.95
N ALA A 172 -6.53 -8.46 -17.41
CA ALA A 172 -6.48 -9.66 -16.58
C ALA A 172 -5.02 -10.09 -16.42
N LEU A 173 -4.44 -9.90 -15.24
CA LEU A 173 -3.07 -10.33 -14.93
C LEU A 173 -3.10 -11.76 -14.37
N ASN A 174 -2.25 -12.63 -14.95
CA ASN A 174 -1.94 -13.94 -14.42
C ASN A 174 -0.53 -13.96 -13.80
N GLU A 175 -0.12 -15.07 -13.19
CA GLU A 175 1.19 -15.18 -12.51
C GLU A 175 2.38 -14.94 -13.44
N ASP A 176 2.33 -15.42 -14.69
CA ASP A 176 3.40 -15.24 -15.67
C ASP A 176 3.54 -13.77 -16.07
N MET A 177 2.41 -13.07 -16.25
CA MET A 177 2.39 -11.63 -16.52
C MET A 177 2.94 -10.84 -15.33
N VAL A 178 2.54 -11.17 -14.09
CA VAL A 178 3.05 -10.54 -12.87
C VAL A 178 4.56 -10.72 -12.76
N HIS A 179 5.08 -11.91 -13.08
CA HIS A 179 6.53 -12.14 -13.12
C HIS A 179 7.21 -11.31 -14.20
N SER A 180 6.69 -11.31 -15.43
CA SER A 180 7.26 -10.57 -16.57
C SER A 180 7.28 -9.07 -16.31
N ILE A 181 6.24 -8.52 -15.66
CA ILE A 181 6.18 -7.12 -15.23
C ILE A 181 7.30 -6.82 -14.23
N ALA A 182 7.49 -7.66 -13.21
CA ALA A 182 8.55 -7.45 -12.22
C ALA A 182 9.95 -7.48 -12.85
N VAL A 183 10.17 -8.38 -13.83
CA VAL A 183 11.41 -8.43 -14.62
C VAL A 183 11.59 -7.15 -15.43
N ALA A 184 10.56 -6.68 -16.14
CA ALA A 184 10.62 -5.45 -16.94
C ALA A 184 10.90 -4.21 -16.06
N CYS A 185 10.33 -4.14 -14.86
CA CYS A 185 10.60 -3.08 -13.89
C CYS A 185 12.09 -3.06 -13.45
N TRP A 186 12.68 -4.23 -13.21
CA TRP A 186 14.11 -4.33 -12.93
C TRP A 186 14.95 -3.92 -14.16
N ASP A 187 14.58 -4.40 -15.34
CA ASP A 187 15.31 -4.15 -16.58
C ASP A 187 15.32 -2.65 -16.96
N ALA A 188 14.32 -1.91 -16.54
CA ALA A 188 14.27 -0.45 -16.73
C ALA A 188 15.39 0.29 -15.96
N ILE A 189 15.90 -0.27 -14.86
CA ILE A 189 16.90 0.39 -13.99
C ILE A 189 18.28 -0.28 -14.03
N LYS A 190 18.41 -1.52 -14.51
CA LYS A 190 19.71 -2.19 -14.60
C LYS A 190 20.67 -1.47 -15.56
N ILE A 191 21.97 -1.69 -15.39
CA ILE A 191 23.03 -1.28 -16.33
C ILE A 191 23.11 -2.29 -17.47
#